data_b1f406146f9a1b8c097feff81a51fb7c
#
_entry.id   b1f406146f9a1b8c097feff81a51fb7c
#
_cell.length_a   1.000
_cell.length_b   1.000
_cell.length_c   1.000
_cell.angle_alpha   90.00
_cell.angle_beta   90.00
_cell.angle_gamma   90.00
#
_symmetry.space_group_name_H-M   'P 1'
#
loop_
_entity.id
_entity.type
_entity.pdbx_description
1 polymer ?
#
loop_
_entity_poly.entity_id
_entity_poly.type
_entity_poly.pdbx_seq_one_letter_code
_entity_poly.pdbx_strand_id
1 'polypeptide(L)'
;GVEMIMSGHIALPHYSKKLNPALNDEDILPATLSKELITDLLKDDLNFNGLVVTDASHMLGMTAAMKREDYVPQAIAAGCDMFLFFNDIEEDFNFILNGYKNGVITDERLNDAVRRILGLKAKINLHEKQANNTLEKDEKALEVVGCDKHIEIQKEAADLGITLVKNTLNQLPIRPETHKNIRLYVIEGEKNGLYKSDDSLTDNLVDILEKRGFNVTVNDGSTRIKGKTLEYRDEVDAALVFANIVGYAAENNYRIRWSTAMSNEIPWYVHEVPTVFTSLNFTTHLHDATMVKAYINAYHSNQISLETVVDKIMGESDFKGVPNDLVWTNKWQAKL
;
A
#
# COMPACT_ATOMS: atom_id res chain seq x y z
N GLY A 1 24.47 0.92 -5.02
CA GLY A 1 23.60 1.80 -4.22
C GLY A 1 22.53 2.43 -5.09
N VAL A 2 21.53 3.08 -4.50
CA VAL A 2 20.52 3.82 -5.23
C VAL A 2 21.08 5.13 -5.79
N GLU A 3 20.64 5.52 -6.97
CA GLU A 3 21.14 6.71 -7.66
C GLU A 3 20.34 7.96 -7.30
N MET A 4 19.09 7.81 -6.87
CA MET A 4 18.17 8.88 -6.55
C MET A 4 17.30 8.50 -5.37
N ILE A 5 17.00 9.48 -4.52
CA ILE A 5 16.05 9.35 -3.41
C ILE A 5 14.94 10.39 -3.60
N MET A 6 13.69 9.96 -3.46
CA MET A 6 12.55 10.85 -3.35
C MET A 6 12.30 11.17 -1.87
N SER A 7 12.33 12.46 -1.52
CA SER A 7 12.11 12.92 -0.15
C SER A 7 10.62 13.03 0.14
N GLY A 8 10.17 12.37 1.21
CA GLY A 8 8.78 12.46 1.66
C GLY A 8 8.47 13.75 2.43
N HIS A 9 7.23 14.23 2.33
CA HIS A 9 6.75 15.40 3.07
C HIS A 9 6.31 15.04 4.49
N ILE A 10 7.21 14.38 5.23
CA ILE A 10 6.96 13.85 6.58
C ILE A 10 7.96 14.47 7.56
N ALA A 11 7.46 15.00 8.67
CA ALA A 11 8.30 15.54 9.73
C ALA A 11 8.90 14.42 10.61
N LEU A 12 10.13 14.60 11.06
CA LEU A 12 10.84 13.74 12.00
C LEU A 12 11.24 14.54 13.25
N PRO A 13 10.29 14.89 14.15
CA PRO A 13 10.51 15.88 15.20
C PRO A 13 11.69 15.57 16.12
N HIS A 14 11.76 14.34 16.62
CA HIS A 14 12.86 13.93 17.52
C HIS A 14 14.23 13.98 16.85
N TYR A 15 14.28 13.64 15.55
CA TYR A 15 15.54 13.65 14.82
C TYR A 15 15.96 15.08 14.44
N SER A 16 15.02 15.92 14.01
CA SER A 16 15.29 17.33 13.72
C SER A 16 15.83 18.07 14.95
N LYS A 17 15.21 17.86 16.13
CA LYS A 17 15.71 18.43 17.40
C LYS A 17 17.05 17.85 17.86
N LYS A 18 17.34 16.58 17.53
CA LYS A 18 18.66 15.98 17.81
C LYS A 18 19.76 16.69 17.00
N LEU A 19 19.49 17.00 15.74
CA LEU A 19 20.43 17.67 14.85
C LEU A 19 20.50 19.19 15.12
N ASN A 20 19.37 19.79 15.45
CA ASN A 20 19.28 21.21 15.80
C ASN A 20 18.45 21.39 17.10
N PRO A 21 19.08 21.37 18.28
CA PRO A 21 18.39 21.48 19.57
C PRO A 21 17.68 22.81 19.82
N ALA A 22 17.93 23.82 18.98
CA ALA A 22 17.30 25.14 19.07
C ALA A 22 15.89 25.19 18.46
N LEU A 23 15.48 24.15 17.69
CA LEU A 23 14.16 24.10 17.08
C LEU A 23 13.05 23.95 18.13
N ASN A 24 12.02 24.81 18.03
CA ASN A 24 10.75 24.60 18.71
C ASN A 24 9.87 23.62 17.91
N ASP A 25 8.78 23.12 18.50
CA ASP A 25 7.87 22.18 17.82
C ASP A 25 7.23 22.81 16.57
N GLU A 26 6.92 24.09 16.61
CA GLU A 26 6.36 24.88 15.52
C GLU A 26 7.33 25.15 14.36
N ASP A 27 8.64 25.03 14.58
CA ASP A 27 9.67 25.26 13.56
C ASP A 27 10.02 23.97 12.80
N ILE A 28 9.44 22.83 13.19
CA ILE A 28 9.76 21.54 12.60
C ILE A 28 9.06 21.39 11.25
N LEU A 29 9.87 21.38 10.20
CA LEU A 29 9.42 21.22 8.82
C LEU A 29 9.39 19.75 8.38
N PRO A 30 8.57 19.42 7.36
CA PRO A 30 8.69 18.16 6.64
C PRO A 30 10.10 17.95 6.10
N ALA A 31 10.55 16.70 5.98
CA ALA A 31 11.91 16.36 5.55
C ALA A 31 12.32 17.10 4.26
N THR A 32 11.44 17.17 3.28
CA THR A 32 11.69 17.86 2.00
C THR A 32 12.07 19.35 2.17
N LEU A 33 11.63 19.99 3.25
CA LEU A 33 11.89 21.42 3.54
C LEU A 33 12.94 21.61 4.64
N SER A 34 13.46 20.53 5.24
CA SER A 34 14.40 20.55 6.35
C SER A 34 15.83 20.33 5.87
N LYS A 35 16.66 21.36 6.06
CA LYS A 35 18.10 21.27 5.80
C LYS A 35 18.76 20.22 6.69
N GLU A 36 18.33 20.11 7.93
CA GLU A 36 18.85 19.13 8.90
C GLU A 36 18.68 17.70 8.39
N LEU A 37 17.57 17.41 7.71
CA LEU A 37 17.30 16.04 7.24
C LEU A 37 17.87 15.75 5.85
N ILE A 38 17.79 16.70 4.91
CA ILE A 38 18.26 16.45 3.53
C ILE A 38 19.76 16.72 3.40
N THR A 39 20.23 17.83 3.91
CA THR A 39 21.67 18.18 3.78
C THR A 39 22.46 17.52 4.90
N ASP A 40 22.19 17.87 6.15
CA ASP A 40 23.09 17.50 7.25
C ASP A 40 23.06 15.98 7.52
N LEU A 41 21.86 15.36 7.56
CA LEU A 41 21.77 13.91 7.77
C LEU A 41 22.06 13.13 6.48
N LEU A 42 21.24 13.31 5.42
CA LEU A 42 21.29 12.44 4.25
C LEU A 42 22.57 12.61 3.45
N LYS A 43 22.91 13.88 3.12
CA LYS A 43 24.08 14.15 2.25
C LYS A 43 25.39 14.10 3.01
N ASP A 44 25.46 14.73 4.20
CA ASP A 44 26.71 14.87 4.94
C ASP A 44 26.99 13.66 5.85
N ASP A 45 26.12 13.34 6.81
CA ASP A 45 26.36 12.25 7.78
C ASP A 45 26.30 10.87 7.11
N LEU A 46 25.29 10.62 6.27
CA LEU A 46 25.12 9.34 5.57
C LEU A 46 25.90 9.26 4.25
N ASN A 47 26.57 10.33 3.84
CA ASN A 47 27.37 10.43 2.63
C ASN A 47 26.61 10.05 1.35
N PHE A 48 25.32 10.42 1.25
CA PHE A 48 24.54 10.17 0.05
C PHE A 48 24.94 11.12 -1.08
N ASN A 49 25.62 10.58 -2.08
CA ASN A 49 26.12 11.34 -3.22
C ASN A 49 25.24 11.27 -4.48
N GLY A 50 24.01 10.73 -4.37
CA GLY A 50 23.05 10.69 -5.46
C GLY A 50 22.20 11.97 -5.57
N LEU A 51 21.18 11.92 -6.41
CA LEU A 51 20.21 13.00 -6.61
C LEU A 51 19.05 12.91 -5.62
N VAL A 52 18.64 14.02 -5.05
CA VAL A 52 17.44 14.09 -4.20
C VAL A 52 16.35 14.87 -4.95
N VAL A 53 15.20 14.22 -5.13
CA VAL A 53 13.99 14.82 -5.72
C VAL A 53 12.92 14.98 -4.64
N THR A 54 12.09 16.02 -4.72
CA THR A 54 10.92 16.14 -3.84
C THR A 54 9.89 15.06 -4.18
N ASP A 55 8.98 14.73 -3.29
CA ASP A 55 7.70 14.14 -3.65
C ASP A 55 6.79 15.20 -4.29
N ALA A 56 5.58 14.84 -4.68
CA ALA A 56 4.64 15.69 -5.39
C ALA A 56 4.30 16.99 -4.60
N SER A 57 4.58 18.12 -5.19
CA SER A 57 4.54 19.42 -4.51
C SER A 57 3.16 19.88 -4.04
N HIS A 58 2.10 19.30 -4.56
CA HIS A 58 0.71 19.61 -4.19
C HIS A 58 0.17 18.73 -3.05
N MET A 59 0.97 17.81 -2.52
CA MET A 59 0.58 17.00 -1.36
C MET A 59 0.43 17.85 -0.10
N LEU A 60 -0.55 17.46 0.74
CA LEU A 60 -0.91 18.20 1.96
C LEU A 60 0.28 18.43 2.91
N GLY A 61 1.17 17.45 3.05
CA GLY A 61 2.35 17.58 3.92
C GLY A 61 3.29 18.72 3.53
N MET A 62 3.22 19.22 2.29
CA MET A 62 3.98 20.37 1.82
C MET A 62 3.14 21.65 1.83
N THR A 63 1.92 21.59 1.30
CA THR A 63 1.04 22.76 1.19
C THR A 63 0.55 23.28 2.54
N ALA A 64 0.50 22.44 3.57
CA ALA A 64 0.16 22.84 4.93
C ALA A 64 1.34 23.43 5.71
N ALA A 65 2.58 23.26 5.24
CA ALA A 65 3.76 23.72 5.96
C ALA A 65 4.02 25.23 5.78
N MET A 66 3.88 25.73 4.55
CA MET A 66 4.08 27.15 4.24
C MET A 66 3.47 27.50 2.88
N LYS A 67 3.50 28.78 2.49
CA LYS A 67 3.02 29.24 1.19
C LYS A 67 3.86 28.68 0.05
N ARG A 68 3.24 28.51 -1.13
CA ARG A 68 3.92 27.95 -2.31
C ARG A 68 5.15 28.77 -2.73
N GLU A 69 5.04 30.08 -2.72
CA GLU A 69 6.15 31.01 -3.05
C GLU A 69 7.37 30.83 -2.13
N ASP A 70 7.15 30.33 -0.91
CA ASP A 70 8.20 30.09 0.08
C ASP A 70 8.71 28.64 0.03
N TYR A 71 7.81 27.62 -0.02
CA TYR A 71 8.28 26.24 0.03
C TYR A 71 8.96 25.76 -1.26
N VAL A 72 8.63 26.33 -2.42
CA VAL A 72 9.26 25.93 -3.69
C VAL A 72 10.76 26.22 -3.67
N PRO A 73 11.23 27.45 -3.38
CA PRO A 73 12.67 27.71 -3.23
C PRO A 73 13.26 27.03 -1.98
N GLN A 74 12.50 26.91 -0.88
CA GLN A 74 12.97 26.28 0.35
C GLN A 74 13.33 24.80 0.14
N ALA A 75 12.57 24.05 -0.67
CA ALA A 75 12.89 22.66 -0.96
C ALA A 75 14.28 22.50 -1.61
N ILE A 76 14.63 23.41 -2.54
CA ILE A 76 15.96 23.42 -3.15
C ILE A 76 17.02 23.86 -2.13
N ALA A 77 16.73 24.89 -1.34
CA ALA A 77 17.62 25.38 -0.30
C ALA A 77 17.92 24.30 0.76
N ALA A 78 16.92 23.51 1.14
CA ALA A 78 17.05 22.40 2.10
C ALA A 78 17.95 21.27 1.61
N GLY A 79 18.14 21.15 0.28
CA GLY A 79 19.03 20.15 -0.30
C GLY A 79 18.41 19.27 -1.38
N CYS A 80 17.12 19.42 -1.73
CA CYS A 80 16.56 18.76 -2.90
C CYS A 80 17.21 19.33 -4.18
N ASP A 81 17.48 18.47 -5.13
CA ASP A 81 18.15 18.83 -6.38
C ASP A 81 17.16 19.04 -7.52
N MET A 82 15.98 18.40 -7.43
CA MET A 82 14.88 18.52 -8.38
C MET A 82 13.57 18.70 -7.65
N PHE A 83 12.68 19.50 -8.24
CA PHE A 83 11.34 19.75 -7.76
C PHE A 83 10.31 18.99 -8.60
N LEU A 84 9.43 18.23 -7.97
CA LEU A 84 8.44 17.36 -8.61
C LEU A 84 7.05 17.83 -8.17
N PHE A 85 6.26 17.86 -8.93
CA PHE A 85 5.40 18.33 -9.98
C PHE A 85 5.15 19.83 -9.80
N PHE A 86 5.21 20.61 -10.84
CA PHE A 86 4.78 22.01 -10.81
C PHE A 86 3.26 22.12 -10.98
N ASN A 87 2.67 23.17 -10.41
CA ASN A 87 1.26 23.52 -10.66
C ASN A 87 1.15 24.34 -11.95
N ASP A 88 1.94 25.39 -12.02
CA ASP A 88 2.16 26.20 -13.21
C ASP A 88 3.67 26.36 -13.41
N ILE A 89 4.14 26.09 -14.61
CA ILE A 89 5.57 26.02 -14.90
C ILE A 89 6.24 27.41 -14.79
N GLU A 90 5.56 28.46 -15.23
CA GLU A 90 6.12 29.81 -15.20
C GLU A 90 6.12 30.37 -13.78
N GLU A 91 5.05 30.14 -13.03
CA GLU A 91 4.93 30.57 -11.65
C GLU A 91 5.99 29.89 -10.77
N ASP A 92 6.07 28.58 -10.79
CA ASP A 92 7.04 27.81 -9.99
C ASP A 92 8.49 28.12 -10.37
N PHE A 93 8.76 28.30 -11.67
CA PHE A 93 10.08 28.75 -12.13
C PHE A 93 10.43 30.13 -11.56
N ASN A 94 9.47 31.07 -11.56
CA ASN A 94 9.69 32.37 -10.98
C ASN A 94 9.90 32.35 -9.46
N PHE A 95 9.24 31.44 -8.73
CA PHE A 95 9.49 31.25 -7.30
C PHE A 95 10.93 30.76 -7.05
N ILE A 96 11.42 29.79 -7.82
CA ILE A 96 12.81 29.32 -7.73
C ILE A 96 13.79 30.45 -8.09
N LEU A 97 13.54 31.16 -9.20
CA LEU A 97 14.39 32.26 -9.65
C LEU A 97 14.45 33.41 -8.63
N ASN A 98 13.32 33.78 -8.03
CA ASN A 98 13.27 34.78 -6.98
C ASN A 98 13.94 34.30 -5.70
N GLY A 99 13.76 33.02 -5.32
CA GLY A 99 14.50 32.42 -4.21
C GLY A 99 16.02 32.49 -4.40
N TYR A 100 16.50 32.26 -5.62
CA TYR A 100 17.91 32.45 -5.95
C TYR A 100 18.33 33.91 -5.86
N LYS A 101 17.61 34.83 -6.50
CA LYS A 101 17.91 36.25 -6.49
C LYS A 101 17.92 36.86 -5.07
N ASN A 102 17.07 36.36 -4.20
CA ASN A 102 16.93 36.82 -2.81
C ASN A 102 17.86 36.08 -1.83
N GLY A 103 18.71 35.18 -2.32
CA GLY A 103 19.70 34.46 -1.53
C GLY A 103 19.16 33.30 -0.69
N VAL A 104 17.91 32.89 -0.87
CA VAL A 104 17.35 31.64 -0.27
C VAL A 104 18.06 30.42 -0.85
N ILE A 105 18.25 30.41 -2.17
CA ILE A 105 19.07 29.40 -2.86
C ILE A 105 20.43 30.05 -3.13
N THR A 106 21.48 29.51 -2.52
CA THR A 106 22.85 30.03 -2.72
C THR A 106 23.47 29.50 -4.03
N ASP A 107 24.50 30.18 -4.52
CA ASP A 107 25.29 29.75 -5.68
C ASP A 107 25.84 28.32 -5.49
N GLU A 108 26.32 28.01 -4.29
CA GLU A 108 26.84 26.71 -3.95
C GLU A 108 25.76 25.63 -4.06
N ARG A 109 24.57 25.90 -3.51
CA ARG A 109 23.45 24.97 -3.53
C ARG A 109 22.94 24.73 -4.96
N LEU A 110 22.80 25.80 -5.74
CA LEU A 110 22.40 25.71 -7.15
C LEU A 110 23.40 24.90 -7.96
N ASN A 111 24.68 25.17 -7.82
CA ASN A 111 25.73 24.45 -8.52
C ASN A 111 25.83 22.98 -8.11
N ASP A 112 25.61 22.64 -6.84
CA ASP A 112 25.55 21.24 -6.39
C ASP A 112 24.34 20.51 -7.00
N ALA A 113 23.16 21.13 -7.03
CA ALA A 113 21.97 20.54 -7.67
C ALA A 113 22.21 20.26 -9.16
N VAL A 114 22.68 21.27 -9.89
CA VAL A 114 22.96 21.13 -11.33
C VAL A 114 24.02 20.05 -11.60
N ARG A 115 25.09 19.98 -10.78
CA ARG A 115 26.13 18.96 -10.90
C ARG A 115 25.55 17.54 -10.73
N ARG A 116 24.69 17.35 -9.73
CA ARG A 116 24.05 16.05 -9.49
C ARG A 116 23.10 15.65 -10.62
N ILE A 117 22.29 16.60 -11.11
CA ILE A 117 21.39 16.37 -12.26
C ILE A 117 22.20 15.98 -13.52
N LEU A 118 23.21 16.76 -13.86
CA LEU A 118 24.04 16.49 -15.04
C LEU A 118 24.84 15.19 -14.87
N GLY A 119 25.33 14.91 -13.66
CA GLY A 119 26.04 13.67 -13.34
C GLY A 119 25.15 12.44 -13.54
N LEU A 120 23.90 12.47 -13.09
CA LEU A 120 22.97 11.37 -13.32
C LEU A 120 22.62 11.21 -14.80
N LYS A 121 22.35 12.32 -15.51
CA LYS A 121 22.11 12.30 -16.98
C LYS A 121 23.31 11.71 -17.74
N ALA A 122 24.52 12.08 -17.37
CA ALA A 122 25.74 11.52 -17.96
C ALA A 122 25.89 10.02 -17.65
N LYS A 123 25.65 9.61 -16.40
CA LYS A 123 25.77 8.21 -15.98
C LYS A 123 24.84 7.26 -16.75
N ILE A 124 23.64 7.70 -17.10
CA ILE A 124 22.71 6.92 -17.92
C ILE A 124 22.90 7.11 -19.42
N ASN A 125 23.96 7.82 -19.82
CA ASN A 125 24.29 8.15 -21.22
C ASN A 125 23.13 8.86 -21.95
N LEU A 126 22.39 9.73 -21.25
CA LEU A 126 21.17 10.37 -21.80
C LEU A 126 21.47 11.20 -23.04
N HIS A 127 22.58 11.95 -23.05
CA HIS A 127 23.03 12.78 -24.16
C HIS A 127 23.36 11.95 -25.40
N GLU A 128 24.02 10.79 -25.25
CA GLU A 128 24.33 9.89 -26.36
C GLU A 128 23.06 9.22 -26.90
N LYS A 129 22.19 8.77 -26.02
CA LYS A 129 20.90 8.18 -26.39
C LYS A 129 20.03 9.15 -27.16
N GLN A 130 20.03 10.43 -26.75
CA GLN A 130 19.30 11.47 -27.47
C GLN A 130 19.92 11.77 -28.83
N ALA A 131 21.24 11.91 -28.91
CA ALA A 131 21.95 12.16 -30.17
C ALA A 131 21.77 11.00 -31.19
N ASN A 132 21.68 9.76 -30.70
CA ASN A 132 21.55 8.56 -31.52
C ASN A 132 20.10 8.11 -31.73
N ASN A 133 19.11 8.85 -31.23
CA ASN A 133 17.68 8.51 -31.31
C ASN A 133 17.33 7.15 -30.68
N THR A 134 18.00 6.80 -29.57
CA THR A 134 17.82 5.51 -28.85
C THR A 134 17.19 5.68 -27.45
N LEU A 135 16.50 6.81 -27.22
CA LEU A 135 15.76 7.04 -25.98
C LEU A 135 14.57 6.08 -25.85
N GLU A 136 13.87 5.90 -26.94
CA GLU A 136 12.76 4.96 -27.03
C GLU A 136 13.32 3.55 -27.28
N LYS A 137 12.79 2.59 -26.52
CA LYS A 137 13.11 1.18 -26.71
C LYS A 137 12.11 0.57 -27.70
N ASP A 138 12.55 -0.47 -28.41
CA ASP A 138 11.67 -1.32 -29.21
C ASP A 138 10.57 -1.92 -28.32
N GLU A 139 9.36 -2.06 -28.87
CA GLU A 139 8.22 -2.71 -28.20
C GLU A 139 8.57 -4.10 -27.65
N LYS A 140 9.51 -4.82 -28.29
CA LYS A 140 10.06 -6.07 -27.76
C LYS A 140 10.64 -5.96 -26.35
N ALA A 141 11.05 -4.77 -25.92
CA ALA A 141 11.50 -4.57 -24.55
C ALA A 141 10.37 -4.79 -23.53
N LEU A 142 9.11 -4.75 -23.94
CA LEU A 142 7.95 -5.04 -23.09
C LEU A 142 7.78 -6.54 -22.81
N GLU A 143 8.35 -7.42 -23.62
CA GLU A 143 8.28 -8.87 -23.42
C GLU A 143 8.89 -9.33 -22.07
N VAL A 144 9.75 -8.52 -21.48
CA VAL A 144 10.29 -8.78 -20.13
C VAL A 144 9.27 -8.53 -19.03
N VAL A 145 8.25 -7.71 -19.27
CA VAL A 145 7.21 -7.37 -18.29
C VAL A 145 6.26 -8.56 -18.14
N GLY A 146 6.18 -9.10 -16.93
CA GLY A 146 5.33 -10.26 -16.67
C GLY A 146 5.86 -11.58 -17.27
N CYS A 147 7.15 -11.66 -17.62
CA CYS A 147 7.76 -12.91 -18.06
C CYS A 147 7.71 -13.99 -16.96
N ASP A 148 7.86 -15.26 -17.33
CA ASP A 148 7.75 -16.41 -16.42
C ASP A 148 8.54 -16.22 -15.12
N LYS A 149 9.77 -15.70 -15.22
CA LYS A 149 10.60 -15.41 -14.05
C LYS A 149 9.96 -14.40 -13.08
N HIS A 150 9.30 -13.38 -13.61
CA HIS A 150 8.58 -12.39 -12.77
C HIS A 150 7.35 -13.04 -12.11
N ILE A 151 6.64 -13.90 -12.83
CA ILE A 151 5.49 -14.65 -12.29
C ILE A 151 5.92 -15.62 -11.20
N GLU A 152 7.06 -16.31 -11.37
CA GLU A 152 7.62 -17.19 -10.34
C GLU A 152 7.97 -16.41 -9.06
N ILE A 153 8.63 -15.25 -9.19
CA ILE A 153 8.95 -14.38 -8.04
C ILE A 153 7.66 -13.89 -7.35
N GLN A 154 6.63 -13.55 -8.12
CA GLN A 154 5.34 -13.13 -7.57
C GLN A 154 4.66 -14.25 -6.78
N LYS A 155 4.70 -15.49 -7.29
CA LYS A 155 4.19 -16.68 -6.58
C LYS A 155 4.95 -16.93 -5.29
N GLU A 156 6.28 -16.87 -5.35
CA GLU A 156 7.13 -17.02 -4.17
C GLU A 156 6.83 -15.93 -3.12
N ALA A 157 6.70 -14.68 -3.54
CA ALA A 157 6.38 -13.57 -2.65
C ALA A 157 5.00 -13.75 -1.99
N ALA A 158 3.99 -14.19 -2.73
CA ALA A 158 2.66 -14.50 -2.19
C ALA A 158 2.72 -15.66 -1.19
N ASP A 159 3.42 -16.74 -1.51
CA ASP A 159 3.56 -17.91 -0.64
C ASP A 159 4.29 -17.59 0.67
N LEU A 160 5.33 -16.77 0.61
CA LEU A 160 6.08 -16.34 1.79
C LEU A 160 5.35 -15.27 2.61
N GLY A 161 4.58 -14.39 1.95
CA GLY A 161 3.97 -13.22 2.56
C GLY A 161 2.64 -13.48 3.23
N ILE A 162 1.75 -14.29 2.64
CA ILE A 162 0.41 -14.54 3.16
C ILE A 162 0.48 -15.12 4.57
N THR A 163 -0.24 -14.49 5.51
CA THR A 163 -0.03 -14.67 6.94
C THR A 163 -1.30 -15.09 7.66
N LEU A 164 -1.24 -16.20 8.41
CA LEU A 164 -2.29 -16.57 9.34
C LEU A 164 -2.11 -15.78 10.64
N VAL A 165 -3.03 -14.86 10.92
CA VAL A 165 -2.98 -14.00 12.11
C VAL A 165 -3.71 -14.63 13.29
N LYS A 166 -4.81 -15.36 13.03
CA LYS A 166 -5.68 -15.95 14.04
C LYS A 166 -6.23 -17.30 13.56
N ASN A 167 -6.24 -18.29 14.42
CA ASN A 167 -6.91 -19.58 14.21
C ASN A 167 -7.21 -20.24 15.58
N THR A 168 -8.07 -19.60 16.37
CA THR A 168 -8.31 -19.98 17.77
C THR A 168 -9.16 -21.22 17.97
N LEU A 169 -9.91 -21.66 16.94
CA LEU A 169 -10.72 -22.89 16.95
C LEU A 169 -10.18 -23.97 16.00
N ASN A 170 -8.98 -23.80 15.46
CA ASN A 170 -8.37 -24.71 14.48
C ASN A 170 -9.32 -25.04 13.32
N GLN A 171 -9.94 -24.02 12.73
CA GLN A 171 -10.93 -24.15 11.66
C GLN A 171 -10.30 -24.48 10.30
N LEU A 172 -9.00 -24.32 10.15
CA LEU A 172 -8.25 -24.71 8.96
C LEU A 172 -7.69 -26.14 9.09
N PRO A 173 -7.56 -26.90 8.01
CA PRO A 173 -7.88 -26.56 6.61
C PRO A 173 -9.36 -26.73 6.26
N ILE A 174 -9.83 -25.95 5.27
CA ILE A 174 -11.14 -26.12 4.61
C ILE A 174 -10.90 -26.83 3.27
N ARG A 175 -11.45 -28.02 3.10
CA ARG A 175 -11.23 -28.87 1.92
C ARG A 175 -12.54 -29.33 1.30
N PRO A 176 -12.63 -29.51 -0.03
CA PRO A 176 -13.87 -29.90 -0.70
C PRO A 176 -14.38 -31.31 -0.31
N GLU A 177 -13.50 -32.19 0.24
CA GLU A 177 -13.85 -33.52 0.73
C GLU A 177 -14.63 -33.44 2.05
N THR A 178 -14.45 -32.39 2.83
CA THR A 178 -15.05 -32.24 4.16
C THR A 178 -15.98 -31.04 4.26
N HIS A 179 -15.81 -30.05 3.39
CA HIS A 179 -16.57 -28.79 3.38
C HIS A 179 -16.94 -28.43 1.93
N LYS A 180 -17.85 -29.20 1.36
CA LYS A 180 -18.18 -29.13 -0.07
C LYS A 180 -18.86 -27.81 -0.45
N ASN A 181 -19.79 -27.36 0.39
CA ASN A 181 -20.68 -26.23 0.11
C ASN A 181 -20.17 -24.97 0.82
N ILE A 182 -19.64 -24.03 0.05
CA ILE A 182 -19.07 -22.77 0.55
C ILE A 182 -20.07 -21.62 0.38
N ARG A 183 -20.29 -20.88 1.46
CA ARG A 183 -20.90 -19.54 1.37
C ARG A 183 -19.78 -18.51 1.25
N LEU A 184 -19.71 -17.86 0.10
CA LEU A 184 -18.73 -16.82 -0.19
C LEU A 184 -19.29 -15.42 0.11
N TYR A 185 -18.59 -14.67 0.94
CA TYR A 185 -18.88 -13.26 1.24
C TYR A 185 -17.73 -12.41 0.70
N VAL A 186 -18.04 -11.44 -0.16
CA VAL A 186 -17.06 -10.47 -0.67
C VAL A 186 -17.47 -9.09 -0.19
N ILE A 187 -16.59 -8.45 0.57
CA ILE A 187 -16.78 -7.11 1.12
C ILE A 187 -15.87 -6.18 0.37
N GLU A 188 -16.44 -5.28 -0.42
CA GLU A 188 -15.70 -4.28 -1.16
C GLU A 188 -15.88 -2.90 -0.51
N GLY A 189 -14.83 -2.06 -0.61
CA GLY A 189 -14.89 -0.66 -0.22
C GLY A 189 -15.73 0.18 -1.18
N GLU A 190 -15.96 1.45 -0.83
CA GLU A 190 -16.62 2.40 -1.73
C GLU A 190 -15.79 2.58 -3.00
N LYS A 191 -16.46 2.50 -4.17
CA LYS A 191 -15.82 2.68 -5.49
C LYS A 191 -15.64 4.18 -5.75
N ASN A 192 -14.52 4.76 -5.30
CA ASN A 192 -14.22 6.16 -5.56
C ASN A 192 -13.50 6.33 -6.90
N GLY A 193 -13.92 7.32 -7.67
CA GLY A 193 -13.75 7.53 -9.12
C GLY A 193 -12.37 7.42 -9.76
N LEU A 194 -11.25 7.29 -9.01
CA LEU A 194 -9.92 7.08 -9.57
C LEU A 194 -9.49 5.60 -9.59
N TYR A 195 -10.04 4.77 -8.71
CA TYR A 195 -9.86 3.33 -8.75
C TYR A 195 -11.19 2.66 -9.05
N LYS A 196 -11.34 2.19 -10.27
CA LYS A 196 -12.36 1.20 -10.56
C LYS A 196 -11.90 -0.08 -9.88
N SER A 197 -12.62 -0.53 -8.85
CA SER A 197 -12.47 -1.90 -8.40
C SER A 197 -12.68 -2.81 -9.61
N ASP A 198 -11.85 -3.81 -9.72
CA ASP A 198 -12.06 -4.85 -10.72
C ASP A 198 -13.37 -5.57 -10.34
N ASP A 199 -14.43 -5.34 -11.12
CA ASP A 199 -15.74 -5.97 -10.90
C ASP A 199 -15.67 -7.51 -11.01
N SER A 200 -14.50 -8.03 -11.37
CA SER A 200 -14.22 -9.46 -11.53
C SER A 200 -13.81 -10.17 -10.23
N LEU A 201 -13.59 -9.50 -9.09
CA LEU A 201 -13.07 -10.16 -7.88
C LEU A 201 -13.94 -11.33 -7.42
N THR A 202 -15.26 -11.12 -7.36
CA THR A 202 -16.20 -12.17 -6.95
C THR A 202 -16.17 -13.34 -7.93
N ASP A 203 -16.22 -13.05 -9.23
CA ASP A 203 -16.20 -14.06 -10.29
C ASP A 203 -14.87 -14.86 -10.27
N ASN A 204 -13.74 -14.18 -10.08
CA ASN A 204 -12.43 -14.80 -9.94
C ASN A 204 -12.37 -15.73 -8.73
N LEU A 205 -12.89 -15.32 -7.57
CA LEU A 205 -12.93 -16.17 -6.38
C LEU A 205 -13.83 -17.39 -6.57
N VAL A 206 -15.00 -17.23 -7.21
CA VAL A 206 -15.89 -18.35 -7.54
C VAL A 206 -15.15 -19.33 -8.45
N ASP A 207 -14.56 -18.86 -9.54
CA ASP A 207 -13.81 -19.68 -10.51
C ASP A 207 -12.65 -20.44 -9.83
N ILE A 208 -11.88 -19.76 -8.96
CA ILE A 208 -10.79 -20.39 -8.21
C ILE A 208 -11.31 -21.51 -7.30
N LEU A 209 -12.38 -21.27 -6.54
CA LEU A 209 -12.91 -22.23 -5.59
C LEU A 209 -13.60 -23.41 -6.30
N GLU A 210 -14.37 -23.15 -7.35
CA GLU A 210 -15.02 -24.20 -8.13
C GLU A 210 -14.02 -25.11 -8.85
N LYS A 211 -12.93 -24.55 -9.42
CA LYS A 211 -11.81 -25.33 -9.99
C LYS A 211 -11.14 -26.23 -8.97
N ARG A 212 -11.17 -25.87 -7.70
CA ARG A 212 -10.66 -26.70 -6.60
C ARG A 212 -11.69 -27.68 -6.03
N GLY A 213 -12.88 -27.73 -6.63
CA GLY A 213 -13.90 -28.73 -6.35
C GLY A 213 -14.95 -28.32 -5.31
N PHE A 214 -15.01 -27.07 -4.90
CA PHE A 214 -16.09 -26.58 -4.04
C PHE A 214 -17.37 -26.27 -4.82
N ASN A 215 -18.52 -26.33 -4.14
CA ASN A 215 -19.75 -25.72 -4.60
C ASN A 215 -19.86 -24.33 -3.95
N VAL A 216 -19.91 -23.29 -4.75
CA VAL A 216 -19.87 -21.91 -4.23
C VAL A 216 -21.24 -21.24 -4.37
N THR A 217 -21.73 -20.68 -3.27
CA THR A 217 -22.89 -19.81 -3.27
C THR A 217 -22.46 -18.43 -2.76
N VAL A 218 -22.53 -17.42 -3.61
CA VAL A 218 -22.19 -16.06 -3.24
C VAL A 218 -23.30 -15.46 -2.40
N ASN A 219 -22.93 -14.77 -1.31
CA ASN A 219 -23.90 -13.97 -0.55
C ASN A 219 -24.26 -12.72 -1.33
N ASP A 220 -25.49 -12.62 -1.78
CA ASP A 220 -26.02 -11.51 -2.57
C ASP A 220 -26.67 -10.41 -1.71
N GLY A 221 -26.60 -10.54 -0.38
CA GLY A 221 -27.25 -9.62 0.56
C GLY A 221 -28.79 -9.70 0.59
N SER A 222 -29.39 -10.54 -0.23
CA SER A 222 -30.85 -10.71 -0.30
C SER A 222 -31.42 -11.52 0.86
N THR A 223 -30.61 -12.42 1.42
CA THR A 223 -31.02 -13.31 2.51
C THR A 223 -30.79 -12.63 3.86
N ARG A 224 -31.80 -11.97 4.37
CA ARG A 224 -31.79 -11.55 5.78
C ARG A 224 -31.72 -12.77 6.69
N ILE A 225 -31.07 -12.61 7.84
CA ILE A 225 -31.12 -13.57 8.94
C ILE A 225 -32.60 -13.77 9.30
N LYS A 226 -33.20 -14.86 8.84
CA LYS A 226 -34.59 -15.21 9.14
C LYS A 226 -34.73 -16.05 10.41
N GLY A 227 -33.67 -16.12 11.24
CA GLY A 227 -33.67 -16.93 12.44
C GLY A 227 -33.57 -18.45 12.19
N LYS A 228 -33.27 -18.87 10.96
CA LYS A 228 -33.19 -20.28 10.58
C LYS A 228 -31.74 -20.75 10.56
N THR A 229 -31.11 -20.73 11.69
CA THR A 229 -29.71 -21.17 11.86
C THR A 229 -29.48 -22.62 11.42
N LEU A 230 -30.44 -23.50 11.70
CA LEU A 230 -30.32 -24.90 11.30
C LEU A 230 -30.35 -25.08 9.78
N GLU A 231 -31.22 -24.35 9.09
CA GLU A 231 -31.26 -24.34 7.62
C GLU A 231 -29.92 -23.88 7.03
N TYR A 232 -29.30 -22.82 7.59
CA TYR A 232 -27.96 -22.37 7.18
C TYR A 232 -26.88 -23.46 7.36
N ARG A 233 -26.91 -24.15 8.50
CA ARG A 233 -25.96 -25.25 8.79
C ARG A 233 -26.16 -26.48 7.89
N ASP A 234 -27.38 -26.71 7.43
CA ASP A 234 -27.70 -27.80 6.52
C ASP A 234 -27.26 -27.50 5.08
N GLU A 235 -27.19 -26.21 4.70
CA GLU A 235 -26.81 -25.75 3.35
C GLU A 235 -25.34 -25.39 3.20
N VAL A 236 -24.64 -25.02 4.29
CA VAL A 236 -23.30 -24.43 4.26
C VAL A 236 -22.35 -25.23 5.14
N ASP A 237 -21.31 -25.77 4.54
CA ASP A 237 -20.27 -26.50 5.26
C ASP A 237 -19.21 -25.56 5.84
N ALA A 238 -18.88 -24.46 5.12
CA ALA A 238 -17.98 -23.43 5.60
C ALA A 238 -18.27 -22.06 4.96
N ALA A 239 -17.90 -20.98 5.66
CA ALA A 239 -18.02 -19.63 5.17
C ALA A 239 -16.64 -19.03 4.91
N LEU A 240 -16.43 -18.50 3.71
CA LEU A 240 -15.23 -17.75 3.33
C LEU A 240 -15.58 -16.28 3.11
N VAL A 241 -14.92 -15.39 3.84
CA VAL A 241 -15.10 -13.96 3.77
C VAL A 241 -13.85 -13.31 3.21
N PHE A 242 -13.97 -12.56 2.13
CA PHE A 242 -12.87 -11.79 1.54
C PHE A 242 -13.20 -10.31 1.59
N ALA A 243 -12.34 -9.54 2.25
CA ALA A 243 -12.47 -8.09 2.36
C ALA A 243 -11.43 -7.40 1.47
N ASN A 244 -11.92 -6.71 0.43
CA ASN A 244 -11.12 -5.92 -0.50
C ASN A 244 -11.44 -4.43 -0.33
N ILE A 245 -10.88 -3.82 0.70
CA ILE A 245 -11.06 -2.40 0.97
C ILE A 245 -9.77 -1.69 0.61
N VAL A 246 -9.84 -0.82 -0.37
CA VAL A 246 -8.69 -0.06 -0.89
C VAL A 246 -8.92 1.42 -0.60
N GLY A 247 -7.94 2.06 0.04
CA GLY A 247 -7.92 3.51 0.21
C GLY A 247 -6.86 4.14 -0.71
N TYR A 248 -7.11 5.34 -1.17
CA TYR A 248 -6.17 6.10 -1.99
C TYR A 248 -5.63 7.31 -1.23
N ALA A 249 -4.31 7.50 -1.28
CA ALA A 249 -3.54 8.66 -0.84
C ALA A 249 -4.10 9.47 0.36
N ALA A 250 -5.13 10.27 0.14
CA ALA A 250 -5.76 11.13 1.15
C ALA A 250 -6.96 10.48 1.86
N GLU A 251 -7.38 9.30 1.44
CA GLU A 251 -8.44 8.56 2.10
C GLU A 251 -7.89 7.91 3.36
N ASN A 252 -8.55 8.14 4.48
CA ASN A 252 -8.15 7.60 5.79
C ASN A 252 -9.20 6.66 6.38
N ASN A 253 -10.16 6.20 5.58
CA ASN A 253 -11.18 5.25 5.99
C ASN A 253 -10.86 3.85 5.45
N TYR A 254 -10.11 3.09 6.21
CA TYR A 254 -9.73 1.69 5.90
C TYR A 254 -10.55 0.68 6.70
N ARG A 255 -11.61 1.15 7.37
CA ARG A 255 -12.47 0.32 8.22
C ARG A 255 -13.53 -0.37 7.38
N ILE A 256 -13.92 -1.58 7.80
CA ILE A 256 -15.07 -2.26 7.21
C ILE A 256 -16.31 -1.47 7.57
N ARG A 257 -17.02 -1.01 6.54
CA ARG A 257 -18.35 -0.42 6.71
C ARG A 257 -19.39 -1.52 6.53
N TRP A 258 -19.94 -1.97 7.65
CA TRP A 258 -21.08 -2.87 7.60
C TRP A 258 -22.29 -2.09 7.06
N SER A 259 -22.65 -2.37 5.81
CA SER A 259 -23.48 -1.46 4.99
C SER A 259 -24.94 -1.40 5.39
N THR A 260 -25.44 -2.37 6.13
CA THR A 260 -26.84 -2.41 6.54
C THR A 260 -26.99 -2.72 8.02
N ALA A 261 -27.93 -2.01 8.69
CA ALA A 261 -28.40 -2.44 9.99
C ALA A 261 -28.98 -3.85 9.88
N MET A 262 -28.56 -4.78 10.71
CA MET A 262 -28.87 -6.23 10.63
C MET A 262 -28.31 -6.90 9.36
N SER A 263 -27.13 -6.46 8.93
CA SER A 263 -26.46 -6.90 7.73
C SER A 263 -26.11 -8.39 7.77
N ASN A 264 -26.40 -9.10 6.69
CA ASN A 264 -26.00 -10.50 6.49
C ASN A 264 -24.50 -10.68 6.33
N GLU A 265 -23.77 -9.59 6.14
CA GLU A 265 -22.31 -9.56 5.95
C GLU A 265 -21.57 -9.68 7.29
N ILE A 266 -22.20 -9.24 8.40
CA ILE A 266 -21.60 -9.40 9.73
C ILE A 266 -21.51 -10.88 10.05
N PRO A 267 -20.33 -11.42 10.36
CA PRO A 267 -20.13 -12.85 10.55
C PRO A 267 -20.82 -13.42 11.80
N TRP A 268 -22.15 -13.44 11.80
CA TRP A 268 -22.97 -14.03 12.88
C TRP A 268 -22.82 -15.56 12.96
N TYR A 269 -22.43 -16.18 11.88
CA TYR A 269 -22.33 -17.62 11.68
C TYR A 269 -21.01 -18.24 12.16
N VAL A 270 -20.12 -17.46 12.76
CA VAL A 270 -18.75 -17.90 13.14
C VAL A 270 -18.67 -19.06 14.12
N HIS A 271 -19.76 -19.37 14.82
CA HIS A 271 -19.89 -20.52 15.71
C HIS A 271 -20.79 -21.61 15.11
N GLU A 272 -21.43 -21.34 14.00
CA GLU A 272 -22.36 -22.27 13.36
C GLU A 272 -21.64 -23.14 12.33
N VAL A 273 -20.73 -22.53 11.56
CA VAL A 273 -19.89 -23.21 10.56
C VAL A 273 -18.47 -22.69 10.64
N PRO A 274 -17.44 -23.49 10.25
CA PRO A 274 -16.09 -23.00 10.09
C PRO A 274 -16.05 -21.76 9.22
N THR A 275 -15.41 -20.70 9.72
CA THR A 275 -15.42 -19.37 9.07
C THR A 275 -14.01 -18.83 8.96
N VAL A 276 -13.56 -18.54 7.74
CA VAL A 276 -12.26 -17.93 7.47
C VAL A 276 -12.46 -16.53 6.89
N PHE A 277 -11.87 -15.56 7.55
CA PHE A 277 -11.85 -14.17 7.09
C PHE A 277 -10.49 -13.82 6.49
N THR A 278 -10.47 -13.39 5.23
CA THR A 278 -9.27 -12.98 4.52
C THR A 278 -9.33 -11.49 4.20
N SER A 279 -8.36 -10.73 4.70
CA SER A 279 -8.15 -9.34 4.28
C SER A 279 -7.18 -9.30 3.10
N LEU A 280 -7.60 -8.70 1.99
CA LEU A 280 -6.82 -8.68 0.75
C LEU A 280 -5.83 -7.50 0.69
N ASN A 281 -6.02 -6.44 1.46
CA ASN A 281 -5.18 -5.24 1.38
C ASN A 281 -4.67 -4.79 2.76
N PHE A 282 -5.55 -4.33 3.65
CA PHE A 282 -5.15 -3.81 4.95
C PHE A 282 -5.06 -4.90 6.01
N THR A 283 -4.07 -4.78 6.89
CA THR A 283 -3.79 -5.75 7.95
C THR A 283 -4.67 -5.56 9.19
N THR A 284 -5.49 -4.51 9.24
CA THR A 284 -6.19 -4.07 10.45
C THR A 284 -7.67 -4.46 10.54
N HIS A 285 -8.22 -5.12 9.52
CA HIS A 285 -9.65 -5.47 9.46
C HIS A 285 -10.11 -6.42 10.58
N LEU A 286 -9.19 -7.13 11.23
CA LEU A 286 -9.53 -7.93 12.41
C LEU A 286 -10.08 -7.07 13.55
N HIS A 287 -9.78 -5.76 13.61
CA HIS A 287 -10.39 -4.82 14.55
C HIS A 287 -11.90 -4.63 14.31
N ASP A 288 -12.35 -4.83 13.08
CA ASP A 288 -13.77 -4.72 12.69
C ASP A 288 -14.50 -6.05 12.74
N ALA A 289 -13.76 -7.17 12.67
CA ALA A 289 -14.27 -8.54 12.63
C ALA A 289 -13.65 -9.40 13.75
N THR A 290 -13.61 -8.89 14.99
CA THR A 290 -12.98 -9.57 16.13
C THR A 290 -13.62 -10.91 16.47
N MET A 291 -14.89 -11.12 16.07
CA MET A 291 -15.65 -12.35 16.32
C MET A 291 -15.12 -13.55 15.52
N VAL A 292 -14.43 -13.35 14.39
CA VAL A 292 -13.96 -14.46 13.56
C VAL A 292 -12.89 -15.27 14.29
N LYS A 293 -12.82 -16.56 14.01
CA LYS A 293 -11.91 -17.51 14.69
C LYS A 293 -10.72 -17.90 13.82
N ALA A 294 -10.80 -17.70 12.51
CA ALA A 294 -9.67 -17.78 11.58
C ALA A 294 -9.58 -16.49 10.75
N TYR A 295 -8.38 -15.88 10.73
CA TYR A 295 -8.15 -14.62 10.03
C TYR A 295 -6.79 -14.62 9.32
N ILE A 296 -6.81 -14.24 8.05
CA ILE A 296 -5.65 -14.24 7.15
C ILE A 296 -5.43 -12.82 6.59
N ASN A 297 -4.18 -12.39 6.51
CA ASN A 297 -3.75 -11.24 5.73
C ASN A 297 -3.11 -11.73 4.43
N ALA A 298 -3.72 -11.38 3.28
CA ALA A 298 -3.23 -11.75 1.94
C ALA A 298 -2.46 -10.63 1.23
N TYR A 299 -2.59 -9.38 1.70
CA TYR A 299 -1.89 -8.16 1.27
C TYR A 299 -2.18 -7.70 -0.16
N HIS A 300 -2.76 -8.52 -1.02
CA HIS A 300 -3.11 -8.16 -2.40
C HIS A 300 -4.28 -8.98 -2.93
N SER A 301 -5.02 -8.43 -3.90
CA SER A 301 -6.18 -9.04 -4.54
C SER A 301 -5.92 -9.56 -5.96
N ASN A 302 -4.65 -9.64 -6.42
CA ASN A 302 -4.35 -10.20 -7.73
C ASN A 302 -4.57 -11.71 -7.78
N GLN A 303 -4.71 -12.24 -9.00
CA GLN A 303 -5.02 -13.66 -9.25
C GLN A 303 -4.08 -14.62 -8.50
N ILE A 304 -2.77 -14.38 -8.52
CA ILE A 304 -1.78 -15.23 -7.86
C ILE A 304 -1.97 -15.22 -6.34
N SER A 305 -2.24 -14.06 -5.75
CA SER A 305 -2.51 -13.96 -4.31
C SER A 305 -3.81 -14.67 -3.91
N LEU A 306 -4.86 -14.54 -4.74
CA LEU A 306 -6.13 -15.24 -4.51
C LEU A 306 -5.96 -16.76 -4.59
N GLU A 307 -5.28 -17.27 -5.61
CA GLU A 307 -4.98 -18.69 -5.74
C GLU A 307 -4.15 -19.21 -4.55
N THR A 308 -3.09 -18.47 -4.19
CA THR A 308 -2.20 -18.86 -3.09
C THR A 308 -2.92 -18.87 -1.74
N VAL A 309 -3.80 -17.89 -1.46
CA VAL A 309 -4.54 -17.89 -0.20
C VAL A 309 -5.55 -19.04 -0.13
N VAL A 310 -6.19 -19.39 -1.25
CA VAL A 310 -7.09 -20.56 -1.30
C VAL A 310 -6.31 -21.85 -1.07
N ASP A 311 -5.13 -22.02 -1.68
CA ASP A 311 -4.26 -23.19 -1.45
C ASP A 311 -3.86 -23.31 0.04
N LYS A 312 -3.57 -22.18 0.71
CA LYS A 312 -3.28 -22.17 2.15
C LYS A 312 -4.52 -22.47 3.01
N ILE A 313 -5.69 -22.01 2.63
CA ILE A 313 -6.97 -22.35 3.30
C ILE A 313 -7.23 -23.86 3.19
N MET A 314 -6.91 -24.47 2.05
CA MET A 314 -7.06 -25.90 1.83
C MET A 314 -5.95 -26.76 2.50
N GLY A 315 -4.88 -26.12 2.96
CA GLY A 315 -3.70 -26.80 3.50
C GLY A 315 -2.82 -27.46 2.43
N GLU A 316 -2.88 -26.97 1.19
CA GLU A 316 -1.97 -27.35 0.09
C GLU A 316 -0.61 -26.66 0.21
N SER A 317 -0.57 -25.52 0.91
CA SER A 317 0.63 -24.76 1.24
C SER A 317 0.57 -24.27 2.69
N ASP A 318 1.70 -24.32 3.41
CA ASP A 318 1.82 -23.83 4.78
C ASP A 318 1.89 -22.31 4.86
N PHE A 319 1.37 -21.72 5.96
CA PHE A 319 1.55 -20.33 6.26
C PHE A 319 2.98 -20.06 6.74
N LYS A 320 3.76 -19.32 5.98
CA LYS A 320 5.15 -18.95 6.29
C LYS A 320 5.29 -17.54 6.83
N GLY A 321 4.34 -16.65 6.51
CA GLY A 321 4.31 -15.27 6.95
C GLY A 321 4.12 -15.14 8.46
N VAL A 322 4.81 -14.19 9.08
CA VAL A 322 4.72 -13.88 10.51
C VAL A 322 3.97 -12.56 10.69
N PRO A 323 2.88 -12.53 11.49
CA PRO A 323 2.11 -11.30 11.68
C PRO A 323 2.92 -10.26 12.48
N ASN A 324 2.73 -9.00 12.14
CA ASN A 324 3.22 -7.90 12.98
C ASN A 324 2.26 -7.68 14.16
N ASP A 325 2.63 -8.14 15.33
CA ASP A 325 1.80 -8.03 16.52
C ASP A 325 1.66 -6.61 17.08
N LEU A 326 2.52 -5.66 16.68
CA LEU A 326 2.40 -4.26 17.08
C LEU A 326 1.08 -3.61 16.60
N VAL A 327 0.50 -4.13 15.52
CA VAL A 327 -0.82 -3.72 15.02
C VAL A 327 -1.91 -3.88 16.09
N TRP A 328 -1.74 -4.85 17.00
CA TRP A 328 -2.73 -5.21 18.02
C TRP A 328 -2.46 -4.57 19.39
N THR A 329 -1.47 -3.68 19.51
CA THR A 329 -1.15 -2.99 20.76
C THR A 329 -2.40 -2.30 21.33
N ASN A 330 -2.74 -2.61 22.59
CA ASN A 330 -3.98 -2.22 23.29
C ASN A 330 -5.29 -2.76 22.66
N LYS A 331 -5.19 -3.74 21.77
CA LYS A 331 -6.32 -4.40 21.10
C LYS A 331 -6.14 -5.92 21.05
N TRP A 332 -5.42 -6.48 22.03
CA TRP A 332 -5.05 -7.90 22.07
C TRP A 332 -6.25 -8.86 22.01
N GLN A 333 -7.41 -8.42 22.52
CA GLN A 333 -8.65 -9.18 22.45
C GLN A 333 -9.10 -9.52 21.02
N ALA A 334 -8.64 -8.79 20.03
CA ALA A 334 -8.93 -9.10 18.63
C ALA A 334 -8.36 -10.45 18.20
N LYS A 335 -7.27 -10.89 18.83
CA LYS A 335 -6.58 -12.16 18.54
C LYS A 335 -7.08 -13.37 19.35
N LEU A 336 -7.97 -13.17 20.30
CA LEU A 336 -8.51 -14.24 21.17
C LEU A 336 -9.64 -15.05 20.53
#